data_1062c3dc94ba22f345f7a2a482fa2a79
#
_entry.id   1062c3dc94ba22f345f7a2a482fa2a79
#
_cell.length_a   1.000
_cell.length_b   1.000
_cell.length_c   1.000
_cell.angle_alpha   90.00
_cell.angle_beta   90.00
_cell.angle_gamma   90.00
#
_symmetry.space_group_name_H-M   'P 1'
#
loop_
_entity.id
_entity.type
_entity.pdbx_description
1 polymer ?
#
loop_
_entity_poly.entity_id
_entity_poly.type
_entity_poly.pdbx_seq_one_letter_code
_entity_poly.pdbx_strand_id
1 'polypeptide(L)'
;MVSSVFRVLLSALLLTPGLVTPPAALAQASRTDALALEAGGHNVEAEQLWHSIAARDPGNAEAFAHQGLMEARQEHYSQAIAFYRQVEAINPTFPGLQINLGLAYFKSALYRGSIKPFTLELHKHPGDQRLIILLGMAHYGMGDYLVAVPFLQQASEKQPQNLPLRLALAHSCLWSKQYDCVLATYKEILNLNPSSAEAELIVGEALDETGDDAGAMEHFQAAAAANPKEPNVHFCLGYLLWTQSHYTESVKEFEAELGNDPQNLQAREYLGDSYVNLTDYANAQPALEGVLARDPSSAMVHRDLGIVYASEGKKEDAATELLRAIALDPRDSAPHWRLARLYQSMGKKEEAAAEFAKVSSMKKEANESLVHKLPQTPSAFTP
;
A
#
# COMPACT_ATOMS: atom_id res chain seq x y z
N MET A 1 7.66 -3.73 -8.52
CA MET A 1 8.38 -4.61 -9.45
C MET A 1 9.10 -3.78 -10.50
N VAL A 2 10.39 -3.62 -10.35
CA VAL A 2 11.23 -3.11 -11.43
C VAL A 2 12.36 -4.11 -11.52
N SER A 3 12.26 -5.01 -12.46
CA SER A 3 13.35 -5.87 -12.88
C SER A 3 13.25 -5.99 -14.39
N SER A 4 14.31 -5.68 -15.02
CA SER A 4 14.81 -6.15 -16.31
C SER A 4 15.40 -5.05 -17.16
N VAL A 5 16.55 -5.44 -17.66
CA VAL A 5 17.32 -4.99 -18.80
C VAL A 5 18.53 -4.16 -18.43
N PHE A 6 19.65 -4.84 -18.18
CA PHE A 6 20.92 -4.52 -18.83
C PHE A 6 21.82 -5.78 -18.83
N ARG A 7 21.80 -6.50 -19.93
CA ARG A 7 22.89 -7.40 -20.37
C ARG A 7 23.67 -6.72 -21.48
N VAL A 8 24.96 -7.06 -21.49
CA VAL A 8 25.95 -6.89 -22.59
C VAL A 8 26.80 -5.63 -22.47
N LEU A 9 28.08 -5.75 -22.10
CA LEU A 9 29.23 -6.09 -22.96
C LEU A 9 30.48 -6.32 -22.09
N LEU A 10 31.00 -7.53 -22.12
CA LEU A 10 32.39 -7.83 -21.79
C LEU A 10 33.27 -7.16 -22.84
N SER A 11 34.08 -6.22 -22.43
CA SER A 11 35.31 -5.84 -23.17
C SER A 11 36.47 -6.02 -22.24
N ALA A 12 37.28 -7.00 -22.57
CA ALA A 12 38.59 -7.25 -21.93
C ALA A 12 39.42 -5.99 -22.05
N LEU A 13 39.76 -5.37 -20.94
CA LEU A 13 40.87 -4.41 -20.88
C LEU A 13 41.96 -5.00 -19.99
N LEU A 14 43.11 -5.13 -20.59
CA LEU A 14 44.38 -5.59 -20.04
C LEU A 14 44.67 -4.89 -18.71
N LEU A 15 44.83 -5.69 -17.66
CA LEU A 15 45.41 -5.28 -16.39
C LEU A 15 46.86 -4.87 -16.62
N THR A 16 47.12 -3.56 -16.65
CA THR A 16 48.43 -3.04 -16.28
C THR A 16 48.59 -3.22 -14.78
N PRO A 17 49.69 -3.73 -14.25
CA PRO A 17 49.90 -3.77 -12.81
C PRO A 17 50.03 -2.33 -12.33
N GLY A 18 48.90 -1.78 -11.80
CA GLY A 18 48.94 -0.53 -11.07
C GLY A 18 49.85 -0.71 -9.87
N LEU A 19 50.82 0.17 -9.74
CA LEU A 19 51.69 0.31 -8.59
C LEU A 19 50.84 0.29 -7.32
N VAL A 20 50.92 -0.82 -6.60
CA VAL A 20 50.46 -0.90 -5.21
C VAL A 20 51.35 0.05 -4.44
N THR A 21 50.89 1.27 -4.20
CA THR A 21 51.59 2.17 -3.27
C THR A 21 51.62 1.49 -1.91
N PRO A 22 52.81 1.42 -1.27
CA PRO A 22 52.93 0.72 0.00
C PRO A 22 52.13 1.41 1.09
N PRO A 23 51.66 0.67 2.15
CA PRO A 23 50.81 1.17 3.20
C PRO A 23 51.37 2.35 4.02
N ALA A 24 52.60 2.76 3.80
CA ALA A 24 53.23 3.92 4.44
C ALA A 24 52.65 5.29 4.01
N ALA A 25 51.99 5.40 2.84
CA ALA A 25 51.35 6.65 2.39
C ALA A 25 50.02 6.94 3.10
N LEU A 26 49.36 5.91 3.64
CA LEU A 26 48.14 6.05 4.46
C LEU A 26 48.42 6.51 5.91
N ALA A 27 49.67 6.53 6.34
CA ALA A 27 50.07 6.84 7.71
C ALA A 27 49.94 8.33 8.10
N GLN A 28 49.67 9.22 7.13
CA GLN A 28 49.51 10.66 7.36
C GLN A 28 48.25 11.26 6.78
N ALA A 29 47.20 10.45 6.51
CA ALA A 29 45.91 10.97 6.05
C ALA A 29 45.42 12.03 7.04
N SER A 30 45.34 13.27 6.58
CA SER A 30 44.87 14.38 7.39
C SER A 30 43.38 14.63 7.19
N ARG A 31 42.75 15.19 8.24
CA ARG A 31 41.39 15.70 8.13
C ARG A 31 41.21 16.64 6.93
N THR A 32 42.22 17.48 6.66
CA THR A 32 42.22 18.46 5.57
C THR A 32 42.16 17.78 4.20
N ASP A 33 42.92 16.69 4.00
CA ASP A 33 42.94 15.97 2.74
C ASP A 33 41.62 15.25 2.48
N ALA A 34 41.02 14.68 3.52
CA ALA A 34 39.71 14.05 3.43
C ALA A 34 38.60 15.06 3.04
N LEU A 35 38.59 16.24 3.67
CA LEU A 35 37.68 17.32 3.33
C LEU A 35 37.90 17.88 1.91
N ALA A 36 39.14 17.93 1.44
CA ALA A 36 39.48 18.37 0.07
C ALA A 36 38.90 17.38 -0.97
N LEU A 37 39.01 16.07 -0.72
CA LEU A 37 38.42 15.03 -1.57
C LEU A 37 36.91 15.09 -1.58
N GLU A 38 36.27 15.32 -0.42
CA GLU A 38 34.83 15.53 -0.36
C GLU A 38 34.36 16.74 -1.19
N ALA A 39 35.04 17.86 -1.06
CA ALA A 39 34.77 19.07 -1.81
C ALA A 39 34.95 18.86 -3.32
N GLY A 40 35.84 17.98 -3.72
CA GLY A 40 36.08 17.56 -5.10
C GLY A 40 35.09 16.51 -5.62
N GLY A 41 34.21 15.98 -4.78
CA GLY A 41 33.25 14.92 -5.15
C GLY A 41 33.86 13.50 -5.23
N HIS A 42 35.12 13.33 -4.77
CA HIS A 42 35.81 12.05 -4.72
C HIS A 42 35.38 11.22 -3.51
N ASN A 43 34.12 10.80 -3.52
CA ASN A 43 33.45 10.20 -2.33
C ASN A 43 34.14 8.91 -1.85
N VAL A 44 34.58 8.05 -2.76
CA VAL A 44 35.24 6.77 -2.41
C VAL A 44 36.59 7.00 -1.75
N GLU A 45 37.41 7.88 -2.32
CA GLU A 45 38.74 8.23 -1.78
C GLU A 45 38.59 8.98 -0.44
N ALA A 46 37.64 9.88 -0.32
CA ALA A 46 37.33 10.57 0.92
C ALA A 46 36.93 9.58 2.02
N GLU A 47 36.05 8.62 1.69
CA GLU A 47 35.63 7.56 2.62
C GLU A 47 36.80 6.74 3.14
N GLN A 48 37.72 6.31 2.25
CA GLN A 48 38.93 5.57 2.65
C GLN A 48 39.81 6.37 3.62
N LEU A 49 39.95 7.69 3.40
CA LEU A 49 40.67 8.55 4.33
C LEU A 49 39.97 8.69 5.67
N TRP A 50 38.67 8.92 5.66
CA TRP A 50 37.88 8.98 6.89
C TRP A 50 37.88 7.65 7.65
N HIS A 51 37.84 6.53 6.93
CA HIS A 51 38.00 5.21 7.54
C HIS A 51 39.35 5.06 8.24
N SER A 52 40.44 5.51 7.61
CA SER A 52 41.78 5.46 8.21
C SER A 52 41.91 6.39 9.44
N ILE A 53 41.19 7.51 9.47
CA ILE A 53 41.12 8.40 10.62
C ILE A 53 40.35 7.74 11.78
N ALA A 54 39.18 7.15 11.49
CA ALA A 54 38.35 6.45 12.48
C ALA A 54 39.08 5.21 13.05
N ALA A 55 39.85 4.48 12.23
CA ALA A 55 40.66 3.33 12.69
C ALA A 55 41.76 3.73 13.69
N ARG A 56 42.32 4.94 13.55
CA ARG A 56 43.33 5.47 14.49
C ARG A 56 42.70 6.07 15.75
N ASP A 57 41.52 6.63 15.62
CA ASP A 57 40.75 7.22 16.72
C ASP A 57 39.30 6.76 16.67
N PRO A 58 38.99 5.62 17.33
CA PRO A 58 37.61 5.09 17.36
C PRO A 58 36.60 5.97 18.11
N GLY A 59 37.08 6.99 18.84
CA GLY A 59 36.22 7.99 19.48
C GLY A 59 35.90 9.21 18.59
N ASN A 60 36.37 9.22 17.35
CA ASN A 60 36.27 10.36 16.44
C ASN A 60 34.86 10.38 15.78
N ALA A 61 33.90 11.04 16.40
CA ALA A 61 32.56 11.18 15.86
C ALA A 61 32.53 11.87 14.48
N GLU A 62 33.45 12.82 14.21
CA GLU A 62 33.52 13.50 12.92
C GLU A 62 33.90 12.53 11.79
N ALA A 63 34.86 11.63 12.03
CA ALA A 63 35.27 10.67 11.02
C ALA A 63 34.11 9.72 10.63
N PHE A 64 33.35 9.23 11.59
CA PHE A 64 32.17 8.41 11.31
C PHE A 64 31.03 9.22 10.67
N ALA A 65 30.84 10.49 11.03
CA ALA A 65 29.84 11.34 10.41
C ALA A 65 30.12 11.54 8.91
N HIS A 66 31.39 11.76 8.56
CA HIS A 66 31.80 11.92 7.17
C HIS A 66 31.76 10.59 6.38
N GLN A 67 32.12 9.44 6.99
CA GLN A 67 31.90 8.13 6.36
C GLN A 67 30.41 7.94 6.04
N GLY A 68 29.53 8.19 7.01
CA GLY A 68 28.09 8.13 6.79
C GLY A 68 27.62 9.07 5.68
N LEU A 69 28.20 10.27 5.56
CA LEU A 69 27.88 11.22 4.50
C LEU A 69 28.33 10.71 3.12
N MET A 70 29.53 10.11 3.02
CA MET A 70 30.04 9.55 1.77
C MET A 70 29.17 8.38 1.30
N GLU A 71 28.80 7.48 2.21
CA GLU A 71 27.89 6.38 1.92
C GLU A 71 26.51 6.87 1.49
N ALA A 72 25.97 7.89 2.17
CA ALA A 72 24.69 8.47 1.80
C ALA A 72 24.70 9.12 0.41
N ARG A 73 25.81 9.77 0.01
CA ARG A 73 26.00 10.33 -1.33
C ARG A 73 26.09 9.26 -2.43
N GLN A 74 26.54 8.07 -2.07
CA GLN A 74 26.58 6.89 -2.95
C GLN A 74 25.27 6.08 -2.89
N GLU A 75 24.26 6.58 -2.20
CA GLU A 75 22.94 5.94 -1.98
C GLU A 75 23.03 4.62 -1.16
N HIS A 76 24.15 4.38 -0.50
CA HIS A 76 24.35 3.24 0.41
C HIS A 76 23.76 3.55 1.79
N TYR A 77 22.44 3.80 1.85
CA TYR A 77 21.78 4.31 3.05
C TYR A 77 21.89 3.39 4.26
N SER A 78 21.95 2.07 4.07
CA SER A 78 22.12 1.11 5.18
C SER A 78 23.47 1.27 5.87
N GLN A 79 24.54 1.48 5.12
CA GLN A 79 25.89 1.74 5.63
C GLN A 79 25.93 3.13 6.29
N ALA A 80 25.33 4.13 5.66
CA ALA A 80 25.23 5.47 6.22
C ALA A 80 24.54 5.46 7.60
N ILE A 81 23.43 4.72 7.75
CA ILE A 81 22.73 4.54 9.03
C ILE A 81 23.66 3.92 10.08
N ALA A 82 24.43 2.89 9.71
CA ALA A 82 25.35 2.24 10.63
C ALA A 82 26.41 3.23 11.16
N PHE A 83 27.00 4.04 10.29
CA PHE A 83 27.96 5.07 10.69
C PHE A 83 27.32 6.16 11.55
N TYR A 84 26.15 6.68 11.18
CA TYR A 84 25.47 7.68 11.99
C TYR A 84 25.05 7.16 13.38
N ARG A 85 24.76 5.86 13.50
CA ARG A 85 24.53 5.22 14.80
C ARG A 85 25.80 5.17 15.65
N GLN A 86 26.97 5.00 15.06
CA GLN A 86 28.23 5.12 15.76
C GLN A 86 28.47 6.56 16.24
N VAL A 87 28.17 7.56 15.39
CA VAL A 87 28.20 8.97 15.80
C VAL A 87 27.29 9.22 16.98
N GLU A 88 26.05 8.70 16.94
CA GLU A 88 25.07 8.86 18.03
C GLU A 88 25.57 8.27 19.35
N ALA A 89 26.28 7.13 19.29
CA ALA A 89 26.84 6.48 20.47
C ALA A 89 28.04 7.27 21.07
N ILE A 90 28.86 7.91 20.23
CA ILE A 90 30.02 8.69 20.64
C ILE A 90 29.63 10.10 21.10
N ASN A 91 28.81 10.78 20.29
CA ASN A 91 28.37 12.15 20.53
C ASN A 91 26.93 12.33 20.02
N PRO A 92 25.90 12.10 20.84
CA PRO A 92 24.49 12.22 20.43
C PRO A 92 24.06 13.65 20.06
N THR A 93 24.89 14.65 20.40
CA THR A 93 24.65 16.06 20.08
C THR A 93 25.45 16.55 18.88
N PHE A 94 26.12 15.63 18.14
CA PHE A 94 26.95 16.00 16.99
C PHE A 94 26.14 16.83 15.99
N PRO A 95 26.66 17.96 15.50
CA PRO A 95 25.95 18.84 14.57
C PRO A 95 25.53 18.09 13.29
N GLY A 96 24.27 18.23 12.89
CA GLY A 96 23.72 17.61 11.68
C GLY A 96 23.45 16.10 11.79
N LEU A 97 23.79 15.44 12.89
CA LEU A 97 23.57 14.01 13.06
C LEU A 97 22.11 13.62 12.85
N GLN A 98 21.18 14.28 13.53
CA GLN A 98 19.79 13.89 13.51
C GLN A 98 19.17 14.08 12.11
N ILE A 99 19.50 15.18 11.42
CA ILE A 99 19.01 15.39 10.05
C ILE A 99 19.57 14.34 9.09
N ASN A 100 20.86 14.03 9.15
CA ASN A 100 21.50 13.07 8.26
C ASN A 100 21.02 11.63 8.52
N LEU A 101 20.91 11.23 9.78
CA LEU A 101 20.38 9.93 10.19
C LEU A 101 18.90 9.79 9.75
N GLY A 102 18.10 10.81 9.99
CA GLY A 102 16.69 10.85 9.55
C GLY A 102 16.55 10.73 8.04
N LEU A 103 17.36 11.46 7.28
CA LEU A 103 17.37 11.40 5.81
C LEU A 103 17.80 10.03 5.29
N ALA A 104 18.83 9.40 5.89
CA ALA A 104 19.28 8.07 5.50
C ALA A 104 18.16 7.01 5.74
N TYR A 105 17.46 7.06 6.86
CA TYR A 105 16.28 6.22 7.11
C TYR A 105 15.16 6.49 6.11
N PHE A 106 14.85 7.77 5.86
CA PHE A 106 13.78 8.16 4.94
C PHE A 106 14.05 7.68 3.51
N LYS A 107 15.26 7.89 3.02
CA LYS A 107 15.68 7.49 1.66
C LYS A 107 15.74 5.97 1.47
N SER A 108 15.98 5.20 2.53
CA SER A 108 15.90 3.74 2.50
C SER A 108 14.48 3.20 2.71
N ALA A 109 13.45 4.04 2.70
CA ALA A 109 12.06 3.71 3.00
C ALA A 109 11.85 3.09 4.41
N LEU A 110 12.82 3.23 5.30
CA LEU A 110 12.71 2.84 6.70
C LEU A 110 12.10 3.99 7.52
N TYR A 111 10.91 4.44 7.10
CA TYR A 111 10.27 5.67 7.59
C TYR A 111 10.15 5.75 9.10
N ARG A 112 9.82 4.64 9.78
CA ARG A 112 9.74 4.57 11.26
C ARG A 112 11.04 5.02 11.93
N GLY A 113 12.18 4.69 11.35
CA GLY A 113 13.50 5.09 11.84
C GLY A 113 13.76 6.59 11.73
N SER A 114 13.13 7.27 10.78
CA SER A 114 13.33 8.71 10.54
C SER A 114 12.54 9.61 11.50
N ILE A 115 11.46 9.10 12.11
CA ILE A 115 10.55 9.93 12.93
C ILE A 115 11.29 10.57 14.11
N LYS A 116 11.96 9.76 14.95
CA LYS A 116 12.67 10.30 16.12
C LYS A 116 13.74 11.33 15.75
N PRO A 117 14.65 11.06 14.80
CA PRO A 117 15.64 12.04 14.35
C PRO A 117 15.01 13.35 13.86
N PHE A 118 14.01 13.29 12.99
CA PHE A 118 13.36 14.50 12.46
C PHE A 118 12.58 15.27 13.55
N THR A 119 11.93 14.55 14.47
CA THR A 119 11.22 15.17 15.60
C THR A 119 12.20 15.90 16.52
N LEU A 120 13.36 15.30 16.84
CA LEU A 120 14.39 15.96 17.65
C LEU A 120 14.92 17.23 16.98
N GLU A 121 15.08 17.20 15.67
CA GLU A 121 15.56 18.36 14.93
C GLU A 121 14.48 19.43 14.80
N LEU A 122 13.20 19.04 14.58
CA LEU A 122 12.09 19.98 14.54
C LEU A 122 11.88 20.69 15.88
N HIS A 123 12.13 20.05 17.01
CA HIS A 123 12.07 20.70 18.32
C HIS A 123 13.11 21.84 18.46
N LYS A 124 14.27 21.71 17.80
CA LYS A 124 15.28 22.78 17.78
C LYS A 124 14.91 23.88 16.78
N HIS A 125 14.21 23.50 15.72
CA HIS A 125 13.83 24.39 14.60
C HIS A 125 12.33 24.24 14.28
N PRO A 126 11.41 24.72 15.16
CA PRO A 126 9.96 24.45 15.05
C PRO A 126 9.29 24.93 13.76
N GLY A 127 9.94 25.84 13.03
CA GLY A 127 9.43 26.38 11.77
C GLY A 127 10.06 25.80 10.50
N ASP A 128 10.96 24.81 10.63
CA ASP A 128 11.62 24.25 9.45
C ASP A 128 10.64 23.44 8.59
N GLN A 129 10.23 24.07 7.46
CA GLN A 129 9.26 23.48 6.53
C GLN A 129 9.75 22.15 5.91
N ARG A 130 11.07 21.97 5.77
CA ARG A 130 11.63 20.71 5.22
C ARG A 130 11.39 19.56 6.18
N LEU A 131 11.56 19.79 7.49
CA LEU A 131 11.32 18.78 8.52
C LEU A 131 9.82 18.46 8.65
N ILE A 132 8.95 19.46 8.51
CA ILE A 132 7.50 19.28 8.51
C ILE A 132 7.08 18.38 7.34
N ILE A 133 7.59 18.66 6.12
CA ILE A 133 7.34 17.85 4.93
C ILE A 133 7.86 16.41 5.15
N LEU A 134 9.09 16.27 5.63
CA LEU A 134 9.71 14.95 5.83
C LEU A 134 8.95 14.11 6.87
N LEU A 135 8.48 14.71 7.96
CA LEU A 135 7.64 14.03 8.95
C LEU A 135 6.29 13.64 8.36
N GLY A 136 5.62 14.56 7.65
CA GLY A 136 4.36 14.26 6.98
C GLY A 136 4.49 13.11 6.00
N MET A 137 5.50 13.15 5.13
CA MET A 137 5.77 12.09 4.16
C MET A 137 6.22 10.77 4.81
N ALA A 138 6.95 10.83 5.93
CA ALA A 138 7.35 9.63 6.66
C ALA A 138 6.13 8.94 7.29
N HIS A 139 5.22 9.69 7.93
CA HIS A 139 3.97 9.14 8.46
C HIS A 139 3.07 8.60 7.34
N TYR A 140 2.96 9.31 6.22
CA TYR A 140 2.27 8.84 5.02
C TYR A 140 2.84 7.50 4.53
N GLY A 141 4.16 7.40 4.35
CA GLY A 141 4.82 6.18 3.90
C GLY A 141 4.74 5.00 4.88
N MET A 142 4.41 5.26 6.16
CA MET A 142 4.16 4.24 7.19
C MET A 142 2.70 3.80 7.25
N GLY A 143 1.79 4.47 6.56
CA GLY A 143 0.35 4.29 6.71
C GLY A 143 -0.24 4.95 7.96
N ASP A 144 0.51 5.80 8.66
CA ASP A 144 0.03 6.56 9.83
C ASP A 144 -0.71 7.84 9.34
N TYR A 145 -1.73 7.66 8.51
CA TYR A 145 -2.39 8.73 7.76
C TYR A 145 -2.97 9.82 8.66
N LEU A 146 -3.60 9.43 9.78
CA LEU A 146 -4.16 10.38 10.74
C LEU A 146 -3.10 11.34 11.29
N VAL A 147 -1.88 10.84 11.52
CA VAL A 147 -0.75 11.64 12.01
C VAL A 147 -0.12 12.44 10.86
N ALA A 148 -0.15 11.93 9.64
CA ALA A 148 0.40 12.61 8.46
C ALA A 148 -0.40 13.90 8.11
N VAL A 149 -1.74 13.88 8.26
CA VAL A 149 -2.63 14.98 7.86
C VAL A 149 -2.17 16.36 8.35
N PRO A 150 -1.95 16.63 9.64
CA PRO A 150 -1.58 17.97 10.11
C PRO A 150 -0.24 18.46 9.55
N PHE A 151 0.74 17.58 9.36
CA PHE A 151 2.02 17.93 8.75
C PHE A 151 1.87 18.26 7.26
N LEU A 152 1.14 17.42 6.53
CA LEU A 152 0.92 17.60 5.09
C LEU A 152 0.04 18.82 4.80
N GLN A 153 -0.95 19.10 5.65
CA GLN A 153 -1.76 20.29 5.54
C GLN A 153 -0.90 21.56 5.71
N GLN A 154 -0.12 21.63 6.78
CA GLN A 154 0.80 22.76 7.00
C GLN A 154 1.80 22.91 5.86
N ALA A 155 2.32 21.80 5.33
CA ALA A 155 3.25 21.81 4.20
C ALA A 155 2.59 22.34 2.92
N SER A 156 1.37 21.89 2.62
CA SER A 156 0.60 22.28 1.43
C SER A 156 0.22 23.76 1.45
N GLU A 157 -0.12 24.32 2.61
CA GLU A 157 -0.39 25.75 2.79
C GLU A 157 0.83 26.62 2.47
N LYS A 158 2.04 26.14 2.82
CA LYS A 158 3.30 26.86 2.54
C LYS A 158 3.82 26.65 1.12
N GLN A 159 3.42 25.55 0.48
CA GLN A 159 3.79 25.22 -0.89
C GLN A 159 2.54 24.96 -1.75
N PRO A 160 1.73 25.99 -2.01
CA PRO A 160 0.41 25.81 -2.66
C PRO A 160 0.48 25.27 -4.08
N GLN A 161 1.63 25.34 -4.75
CA GLN A 161 1.84 24.80 -6.10
C GLN A 161 2.41 23.37 -6.10
N ASN A 162 2.62 22.75 -4.92
CA ASN A 162 3.21 21.43 -4.82
C ASN A 162 2.10 20.36 -4.88
N LEU A 163 1.79 19.93 -6.10
CA LEU A 163 0.78 18.89 -6.37
C LEU A 163 1.04 17.57 -5.60
N PRO A 164 2.27 17.01 -5.59
CA PRO A 164 2.55 15.80 -4.80
C PRO A 164 2.20 15.89 -3.32
N LEU A 165 2.41 17.05 -2.67
CA LEU A 165 2.02 17.24 -1.27
C LEU A 165 0.51 17.24 -1.09
N ARG A 166 -0.23 17.84 -2.02
CA ARG A 166 -1.70 17.86 -1.98
C ARG A 166 -2.29 16.49 -2.20
N LEU A 167 -1.75 15.72 -3.15
CA LEU A 167 -2.17 14.33 -3.37
C LEU A 167 -1.90 13.47 -2.13
N ALA A 168 -0.71 13.58 -1.52
CA ALA A 168 -0.40 12.88 -0.28
C ALA A 168 -1.33 13.29 0.88
N LEU A 169 -1.72 14.57 0.94
CA LEU A 169 -2.73 15.04 1.90
C LEU A 169 -4.10 14.43 1.62
N ALA A 170 -4.57 14.45 0.38
CA ALA A 170 -5.86 13.88 -0.02
C ALA A 170 -5.95 12.38 0.32
N HIS A 171 -4.94 11.60 -0.04
CA HIS A 171 -4.86 10.19 0.35
C HIS A 171 -4.84 9.99 1.87
N SER A 172 -4.07 10.83 2.59
CA SER A 172 -4.04 10.74 4.06
C SER A 172 -5.40 11.04 4.68
N CYS A 173 -6.13 12.02 4.14
CA CYS A 173 -7.49 12.35 4.56
C CYS A 173 -8.46 11.20 4.26
N LEU A 174 -8.39 10.62 3.06
CA LEU A 174 -9.23 9.48 2.67
C LEU A 174 -9.04 8.29 3.62
N TRP A 175 -7.81 7.82 3.76
CA TRP A 175 -7.52 6.62 4.57
C TRP A 175 -7.64 6.84 6.08
N SER A 176 -7.66 8.11 6.53
CA SER A 176 -8.04 8.47 7.92
C SER A 176 -9.53 8.82 8.06
N LYS A 177 -10.34 8.62 7.00
CA LYS A 177 -11.79 8.86 6.95
C LYS A 177 -12.19 10.31 7.26
N GLN A 178 -11.35 11.26 6.87
CA GLN A 178 -11.61 12.69 6.98
C GLN A 178 -12.15 13.24 5.64
N TYR A 179 -13.38 12.87 5.29
CA TYR A 179 -13.94 13.11 3.94
C TYR A 179 -14.10 14.60 3.60
N ASP A 180 -14.40 15.46 4.57
CA ASP A 180 -14.42 16.92 4.35
C ASP A 180 -13.04 17.45 3.91
N CYS A 181 -11.97 16.89 4.48
CA CYS A 181 -10.60 17.21 4.08
C CYS A 181 -10.33 16.73 2.64
N VAL A 182 -10.83 15.56 2.25
CA VAL A 182 -10.73 15.06 0.86
C VAL A 182 -11.35 16.06 -0.10
N LEU A 183 -12.60 16.46 0.13
CA LEU A 183 -13.34 17.38 -0.74
C LEU A 183 -12.70 18.78 -0.83
N ALA A 184 -12.16 19.26 0.29
CA ALA A 184 -11.44 20.54 0.30
C ALA A 184 -10.16 20.46 -0.53
N THR A 185 -9.36 19.41 -0.33
CA THR A 185 -8.08 19.21 -1.01
C THR A 185 -8.27 18.95 -2.51
N TYR A 186 -9.32 18.23 -2.89
CA TYR A 186 -9.68 17.97 -4.29
C TYR A 186 -9.83 19.26 -5.10
N LYS A 187 -10.58 20.25 -4.58
CA LYS A 187 -10.75 21.53 -5.26
C LYS A 187 -9.42 22.22 -5.53
N GLU A 188 -8.50 22.12 -4.58
CA GLU A 188 -7.16 22.70 -4.71
C GLU A 188 -6.30 21.93 -5.72
N ILE A 189 -6.44 20.59 -5.80
CA ILE A 189 -5.74 19.78 -6.79
C ILE A 189 -6.23 20.11 -8.20
N LEU A 190 -7.54 20.24 -8.42
CA LEU A 190 -8.09 20.59 -9.73
C LEU A 190 -7.66 21.97 -10.21
N ASN A 191 -7.41 22.93 -9.31
CA ASN A 191 -6.84 24.23 -9.69
C ASN A 191 -5.41 24.10 -10.25
N LEU A 192 -4.67 23.07 -9.87
CA LEU A 192 -3.31 22.79 -10.34
C LEU A 192 -3.28 21.82 -11.54
N ASN A 193 -4.15 20.85 -11.53
CA ASN A 193 -4.30 19.83 -12.57
C ASN A 193 -5.80 19.54 -12.79
N PRO A 194 -6.47 20.24 -13.71
CA PRO A 194 -7.91 20.07 -13.95
C PRO A 194 -8.35 18.70 -14.45
N SER A 195 -7.42 17.84 -14.88
CA SER A 195 -7.69 16.48 -15.36
C SER A 195 -6.94 15.43 -14.54
N SER A 196 -6.87 15.61 -13.22
CA SER A 196 -6.20 14.67 -12.32
C SER A 196 -7.06 13.43 -12.09
N ALA A 197 -6.76 12.33 -12.80
CA ALA A 197 -7.44 11.05 -12.60
C ALA A 197 -7.31 10.54 -11.15
N GLU A 198 -6.12 10.70 -10.55
CA GLU A 198 -5.88 10.34 -9.15
C GLU A 198 -6.78 11.12 -8.19
N ALA A 199 -6.98 12.43 -8.42
CA ALA A 199 -7.87 13.23 -7.58
C ALA A 199 -9.34 12.83 -7.74
N GLU A 200 -9.79 12.55 -8.96
CA GLU A 200 -11.13 12.04 -9.22
C GLU A 200 -11.35 10.69 -8.52
N LEU A 201 -10.36 9.79 -8.59
CA LEU A 201 -10.43 8.49 -7.92
C LEU A 201 -10.56 8.64 -6.39
N ILE A 202 -9.74 9.47 -5.77
CA ILE A 202 -9.77 9.74 -4.32
C ILE A 202 -11.14 10.25 -3.86
N VAL A 203 -11.75 11.15 -4.63
CA VAL A 203 -13.10 11.66 -4.30
C VAL A 203 -14.16 10.60 -4.50
N GLY A 204 -14.07 9.82 -5.59
CA GLY A 204 -14.97 8.71 -5.83
C GLY A 204 -14.97 7.71 -4.67
N GLU A 205 -13.79 7.32 -4.19
CA GLU A 205 -13.65 6.44 -3.02
C GLU A 205 -14.24 7.06 -1.74
N ALA A 206 -14.07 8.36 -1.51
CA ALA A 206 -14.64 9.05 -0.36
C ALA A 206 -16.18 9.09 -0.41
N LEU A 207 -16.75 9.27 -1.60
CA LEU A 207 -18.20 9.27 -1.81
C LEU A 207 -18.80 7.87 -1.65
N ASP A 208 -18.15 6.84 -2.18
CA ASP A 208 -18.53 5.43 -2.00
C ASP A 208 -18.57 5.05 -0.51
N GLU A 209 -17.50 5.38 0.24
CA GLU A 209 -17.43 5.13 1.69
C GLU A 209 -18.51 5.89 2.50
N THR A 210 -19.03 7.00 1.98
CA THR A 210 -20.14 7.76 2.61
C THR A 210 -21.53 7.36 2.10
N GLY A 211 -21.59 6.44 1.14
CA GLY A 211 -22.83 5.93 0.56
C GLY A 211 -23.43 6.81 -0.52
N ASP A 212 -22.67 7.73 -1.11
CA ASP A 212 -23.06 8.47 -2.32
C ASP A 212 -22.59 7.73 -3.58
N ASP A 213 -23.19 6.59 -3.86
CA ASP A 213 -22.88 5.73 -5.00
C ASP A 213 -22.97 6.48 -6.34
N ALA A 214 -23.91 7.43 -6.47
CA ALA A 214 -24.10 8.19 -7.69
C ALA A 214 -22.93 9.16 -7.93
N GLY A 215 -22.52 9.88 -6.89
CA GLY A 215 -21.36 10.75 -6.92
C GLY A 215 -20.06 9.95 -7.15
N ALA A 216 -19.92 8.80 -6.48
CA ALA A 216 -18.79 7.91 -6.68
C ALA A 216 -18.66 7.45 -8.14
N MET A 217 -19.78 7.03 -8.76
CA MET A 217 -19.82 6.62 -10.17
C MET A 217 -19.36 7.75 -11.10
N GLU A 218 -19.85 8.99 -10.89
CA GLU A 218 -19.48 10.14 -11.71
C GLU A 218 -17.96 10.39 -11.65
N HIS A 219 -17.40 10.38 -10.45
CA HIS A 219 -15.98 10.63 -10.24
C HIS A 219 -15.09 9.49 -10.76
N PHE A 220 -15.46 8.23 -10.57
CA PHE A 220 -14.72 7.10 -11.15
C PHE A 220 -14.75 7.13 -12.69
N GLN A 221 -15.88 7.49 -13.32
CA GLN A 221 -15.97 7.67 -14.76
C GLN A 221 -15.08 8.83 -15.25
N ALA A 222 -15.05 9.94 -14.51
CA ALA A 222 -14.17 11.07 -14.81
C ALA A 222 -12.70 10.66 -14.71
N ALA A 223 -12.32 9.89 -13.69
CA ALA A 223 -10.97 9.33 -13.54
C ALA A 223 -10.60 8.44 -14.74
N ALA A 224 -11.46 7.50 -15.13
CA ALA A 224 -11.22 6.62 -16.27
C ALA A 224 -11.14 7.38 -17.61
N ALA A 225 -11.92 8.44 -17.77
CA ALA A 225 -11.86 9.31 -18.94
C ALA A 225 -10.56 10.14 -19.00
N ALA A 226 -10.08 10.60 -17.84
CA ALA A 226 -8.83 11.37 -17.72
C ALA A 226 -7.59 10.49 -17.93
N ASN A 227 -7.57 9.31 -17.32
CA ASN A 227 -6.49 8.33 -17.46
C ASN A 227 -7.02 6.89 -17.28
N PRO A 228 -7.32 6.17 -18.38
CA PRO A 228 -7.81 4.78 -18.29
C PRO A 228 -6.76 3.79 -17.76
N LYS A 229 -5.51 4.22 -17.54
CA LYS A 229 -4.43 3.43 -16.94
C LYS A 229 -4.12 3.87 -15.51
N GLU A 230 -4.95 4.74 -14.93
CA GLU A 230 -4.81 5.08 -13.51
C GLU A 230 -4.98 3.81 -12.67
N PRO A 231 -4.05 3.52 -11.75
CA PRO A 231 -4.15 2.31 -10.92
C PRO A 231 -5.50 2.22 -10.20
N ASN A 232 -6.14 1.06 -10.27
CA ASN A 232 -7.43 0.74 -9.66
C ASN A 232 -8.66 1.48 -10.22
N VAL A 233 -8.55 2.34 -11.23
CA VAL A 233 -9.72 3.08 -11.74
C VAL A 233 -10.82 2.15 -12.24
N HIS A 234 -10.45 1.14 -13.02
CA HIS A 234 -11.40 0.15 -13.52
C HIS A 234 -11.84 -0.83 -12.42
N PHE A 235 -10.98 -1.10 -11.43
CA PHE A 235 -11.38 -1.88 -10.26
C PHE A 235 -12.50 -1.18 -9.47
N CYS A 236 -12.35 0.10 -9.16
CA CYS A 236 -13.37 0.88 -8.43
C CYS A 236 -14.70 0.95 -9.19
N LEU A 237 -14.66 1.22 -10.51
CA LEU A 237 -15.86 1.18 -11.36
C LEU A 237 -16.51 -0.20 -11.37
N GLY A 238 -15.72 -1.24 -11.59
CA GLY A 238 -16.20 -2.62 -11.61
C GLY A 238 -16.81 -3.04 -10.28
N TYR A 239 -16.18 -2.67 -9.18
CA TYR A 239 -16.67 -2.99 -7.83
C TYR A 239 -17.99 -2.28 -7.52
N LEU A 240 -18.11 -0.98 -7.82
CA LEU A 240 -19.36 -0.23 -7.61
C LEU A 240 -20.50 -0.81 -8.47
N LEU A 241 -20.24 -1.15 -9.73
CA LEU A 241 -21.21 -1.82 -10.61
C LEU A 241 -21.60 -3.22 -10.09
N TRP A 242 -20.63 -3.94 -9.53
CA TRP A 242 -20.85 -5.26 -8.93
C TRP A 242 -21.77 -5.17 -7.69
N THR A 243 -21.55 -4.19 -6.80
CA THR A 243 -22.43 -3.97 -5.63
C THR A 243 -23.86 -3.65 -6.03
N GLN A 244 -24.03 -3.00 -7.17
CA GLN A 244 -25.34 -2.68 -7.77
C GLN A 244 -25.92 -3.83 -8.62
N SER A 245 -25.24 -4.99 -8.65
CA SER A 245 -25.62 -6.16 -9.46
C SER A 245 -25.62 -5.92 -10.99
N HIS A 246 -24.91 -4.91 -11.46
CA HIS A 246 -24.70 -4.62 -12.89
C HIS A 246 -23.54 -5.47 -13.45
N TYR A 247 -23.68 -6.80 -13.35
CA TYR A 247 -22.58 -7.73 -13.60
C TYR A 247 -22.02 -7.68 -15.01
N THR A 248 -22.84 -7.37 -16.02
CA THR A 248 -22.38 -7.27 -17.42
C THR A 248 -21.41 -6.11 -17.61
N GLU A 249 -21.67 -4.98 -16.99
CA GLU A 249 -20.83 -3.79 -17.02
C GLU A 249 -19.60 -4.00 -16.13
N SER A 250 -19.79 -4.59 -14.96
CA SER A 250 -18.72 -4.90 -14.01
C SER A 250 -17.65 -5.82 -14.64
N VAL A 251 -18.04 -6.83 -15.41
CA VAL A 251 -17.11 -7.70 -16.15
C VAL A 251 -16.19 -6.88 -17.04
N LYS A 252 -16.72 -5.92 -17.81
CA LYS A 252 -15.92 -5.09 -18.71
C LYS A 252 -14.85 -4.28 -17.97
N GLU A 253 -15.25 -3.73 -16.83
CA GLU A 253 -14.35 -2.93 -16.02
C GLU A 253 -13.25 -3.80 -15.36
N PHE A 254 -13.60 -4.96 -14.82
CA PHE A 254 -12.58 -5.88 -14.27
C PHE A 254 -11.65 -6.45 -15.34
N GLU A 255 -12.14 -6.71 -16.56
CA GLU A 255 -11.29 -7.09 -17.68
C GLU A 255 -10.32 -5.97 -18.08
N ALA A 256 -10.78 -4.71 -18.04
CA ALA A 256 -9.94 -3.54 -18.31
C ALA A 256 -8.87 -3.37 -17.21
N GLU A 257 -9.24 -3.56 -15.93
CA GLU A 257 -8.28 -3.54 -14.83
C GLU A 257 -7.21 -4.62 -15.00
N LEU A 258 -7.61 -5.85 -15.31
CA LEU A 258 -6.68 -6.95 -15.55
C LEU A 258 -5.83 -6.77 -16.82
N GLY A 259 -6.29 -5.95 -17.76
CA GLY A 259 -5.48 -5.47 -18.88
C GLY A 259 -4.38 -4.51 -18.45
N ASN A 260 -4.65 -3.68 -17.45
CA ASN A 260 -3.70 -2.72 -16.86
C ASN A 260 -2.77 -3.40 -15.83
N ASP A 261 -3.35 -4.16 -14.91
CA ASP A 261 -2.62 -4.96 -13.91
C ASP A 261 -3.08 -6.43 -13.91
N PRO A 262 -2.43 -7.31 -14.70
CA PRO A 262 -2.75 -8.74 -14.71
C PRO A 262 -2.54 -9.46 -13.37
N GLN A 263 -1.93 -8.80 -12.39
CA GLN A 263 -1.65 -9.36 -11.06
C GLN A 263 -2.71 -8.96 -10.02
N ASN A 264 -3.66 -8.11 -10.35
CA ASN A 264 -4.75 -7.71 -9.46
C ASN A 264 -5.66 -8.91 -9.16
N LEU A 265 -5.42 -9.55 -8.00
CA LEU A 265 -6.19 -10.73 -7.59
C LEU A 265 -7.63 -10.38 -7.23
N GLN A 266 -7.86 -9.22 -6.64
CA GLN A 266 -9.21 -8.77 -6.29
C GLN A 266 -10.07 -8.55 -7.54
N ALA A 267 -9.52 -7.88 -8.56
CA ALA A 267 -10.23 -7.73 -9.83
C ALA A 267 -10.58 -9.08 -10.46
N ARG A 268 -9.66 -10.05 -10.41
CA ARG A 268 -9.89 -11.40 -10.91
C ARG A 268 -10.94 -12.16 -10.12
N GLU A 269 -10.98 -11.98 -8.81
CA GLU A 269 -11.95 -12.59 -7.91
C GLU A 269 -13.37 -12.08 -8.22
N TYR A 270 -13.56 -10.76 -8.25
CA TYR A 270 -14.85 -10.15 -8.59
C TYR A 270 -15.26 -10.38 -10.06
N LEU A 271 -14.31 -10.50 -10.97
CA LEU A 271 -14.59 -10.93 -12.34
C LEU A 271 -15.19 -12.34 -12.36
N GLY A 272 -14.59 -13.28 -11.63
CA GLY A 272 -15.10 -14.64 -11.50
C GLY A 272 -16.50 -14.70 -10.90
N ASP A 273 -16.76 -13.97 -9.81
CA ASP A 273 -18.10 -13.87 -9.19
C ASP A 273 -19.12 -13.22 -10.13
N SER A 274 -18.72 -12.18 -10.88
CA SER A 274 -19.60 -11.54 -11.88
C SER A 274 -20.01 -12.53 -12.97
N TYR A 275 -19.07 -13.34 -13.49
CA TYR A 275 -19.39 -14.41 -14.44
C TYR A 275 -20.30 -15.48 -13.85
N VAL A 276 -20.11 -15.86 -12.55
CA VAL A 276 -21.01 -16.81 -11.88
C VAL A 276 -22.42 -16.24 -11.78
N ASN A 277 -22.59 -14.95 -11.44
CA ASN A 277 -23.88 -14.31 -11.38
C ASN A 277 -24.56 -14.18 -12.77
N LEU A 278 -23.76 -14.06 -13.82
CA LEU A 278 -24.24 -14.12 -15.23
C LEU A 278 -24.48 -15.55 -15.73
N THR A 279 -24.20 -16.57 -14.91
CA THR A 279 -24.22 -18.00 -15.28
C THR A 279 -23.25 -18.38 -16.42
N ASP A 280 -22.24 -17.55 -16.65
CA ASP A 280 -21.15 -17.81 -17.59
C ASP A 280 -20.03 -18.61 -16.91
N TYR A 281 -20.33 -19.87 -16.64
CA TYR A 281 -19.42 -20.74 -15.89
C TYR A 281 -18.14 -21.07 -16.66
N ALA A 282 -18.16 -20.99 -18.00
CA ALA A 282 -17.00 -21.24 -18.84
C ALA A 282 -15.90 -20.20 -18.63
N ASN A 283 -16.28 -18.94 -18.43
CA ASN A 283 -15.35 -17.85 -18.14
C ASN A 283 -15.10 -17.70 -16.63
N ALA A 284 -16.06 -18.04 -15.77
CA ALA A 284 -15.91 -18.01 -14.32
C ALA A 284 -14.78 -18.94 -13.83
N GLN A 285 -14.79 -20.21 -14.27
CA GLN A 285 -13.86 -21.21 -13.75
C GLN A 285 -12.39 -20.83 -13.88
N PRO A 286 -11.84 -20.47 -15.05
CA PRO A 286 -10.42 -20.10 -15.18
C PRO A 286 -10.06 -18.84 -14.38
N ALA A 287 -10.98 -17.90 -14.22
CA ALA A 287 -10.75 -16.71 -13.40
C ALA A 287 -10.60 -17.09 -11.92
N LEU A 288 -11.52 -17.88 -11.38
CA LEU A 288 -11.55 -18.34 -10.00
C LEU A 288 -10.37 -19.26 -9.66
N GLU A 289 -10.06 -20.23 -10.53
CA GLU A 289 -8.90 -21.12 -10.37
C GLU A 289 -7.58 -20.32 -10.39
N GLY A 290 -7.51 -19.27 -11.20
CA GLY A 290 -6.37 -18.36 -11.23
C GLY A 290 -6.17 -17.59 -9.91
N VAL A 291 -7.24 -17.32 -9.16
CA VAL A 291 -7.13 -16.75 -7.81
C VAL A 291 -6.61 -17.80 -6.84
N LEU A 292 -7.22 -19.00 -6.79
CA LEU A 292 -6.83 -20.06 -5.85
C LEU A 292 -5.38 -20.52 -6.01
N ALA A 293 -4.83 -20.45 -7.21
CA ALA A 293 -3.43 -20.77 -7.46
C ALA A 293 -2.46 -19.85 -6.67
N ARG A 294 -2.92 -18.70 -6.21
CA ARG A 294 -2.11 -17.67 -5.53
C ARG A 294 -2.61 -17.39 -4.11
N ASP A 295 -3.91 -17.41 -3.91
CA ASP A 295 -4.56 -17.25 -2.61
C ASP A 295 -5.63 -18.36 -2.41
N PRO A 296 -5.29 -19.46 -1.74
CA PRO A 296 -6.20 -20.53 -1.46
C PRO A 296 -7.14 -20.24 -0.28
N SER A 297 -7.17 -19.05 0.25
CA SER A 297 -7.94 -18.67 1.46
C SER A 297 -9.20 -17.86 1.17
N SER A 298 -9.54 -17.59 -0.11
CA SER A 298 -10.76 -16.87 -0.45
C SER A 298 -12.02 -17.73 -0.31
N ALA A 299 -12.86 -17.40 0.68
CA ALA A 299 -14.15 -18.06 0.89
C ALA A 299 -15.09 -17.86 -0.30
N MET A 300 -15.09 -16.64 -0.90
CA MET A 300 -15.91 -16.31 -2.06
C MET A 300 -15.56 -17.19 -3.25
N VAL A 301 -14.28 -17.34 -3.57
CA VAL A 301 -13.82 -18.15 -4.70
C VAL A 301 -14.19 -19.63 -4.52
N HIS A 302 -14.04 -20.19 -3.32
CA HIS A 302 -14.47 -21.56 -3.03
C HIS A 302 -15.98 -21.74 -3.17
N ARG A 303 -16.79 -20.77 -2.69
CA ARG A 303 -18.25 -20.76 -2.89
C ARG A 303 -18.60 -20.80 -4.39
N ASP A 304 -17.95 -19.96 -5.18
CA ASP A 304 -18.26 -19.77 -6.59
C ASP A 304 -17.82 -20.96 -7.44
N LEU A 305 -16.66 -21.55 -7.16
CA LEU A 305 -16.25 -22.83 -7.78
C LEU A 305 -17.21 -23.95 -7.40
N GLY A 306 -17.73 -23.97 -6.18
CA GLY A 306 -18.77 -24.90 -5.78
C GLY A 306 -20.03 -24.76 -6.64
N ILE A 307 -20.41 -23.53 -7.02
CA ILE A 307 -21.53 -23.28 -7.93
C ILE A 307 -21.21 -23.78 -9.34
N VAL A 308 -20.01 -23.45 -9.85
CA VAL A 308 -19.54 -23.87 -11.17
C VAL A 308 -19.56 -25.39 -11.28
N TYR A 309 -18.91 -26.11 -10.36
CA TYR A 309 -18.87 -27.57 -10.38
C TYR A 309 -20.25 -28.22 -10.22
N ALA A 310 -21.13 -27.62 -9.42
CA ALA A 310 -22.52 -28.10 -9.32
C ALA A 310 -23.25 -28.00 -10.66
N SER A 311 -23.03 -26.93 -11.44
CA SER A 311 -23.62 -26.73 -12.77
C SER A 311 -23.12 -27.73 -13.80
N GLU A 312 -21.86 -28.17 -13.65
CA GLU A 312 -21.23 -29.21 -14.49
C GLU A 312 -21.62 -30.64 -14.09
N GLY A 313 -22.38 -30.78 -13.00
CA GLY A 313 -22.74 -32.09 -12.45
C GLY A 313 -21.67 -32.79 -11.63
N LYS A 314 -20.54 -32.10 -11.36
CA LYS A 314 -19.42 -32.54 -10.49
C LYS A 314 -19.80 -32.34 -9.01
N LYS A 315 -20.79 -33.15 -8.54
CA LYS A 315 -21.45 -32.87 -7.24
C LYS A 315 -20.52 -33.04 -6.04
N GLU A 316 -19.60 -33.98 -6.08
CA GLU A 316 -18.63 -34.26 -5.01
C GLU A 316 -17.60 -33.12 -4.91
N ASP A 317 -17.10 -32.64 -6.04
CA ASP A 317 -16.16 -31.51 -6.10
C ASP A 317 -16.88 -30.24 -5.61
N ALA A 318 -18.11 -30.01 -6.06
CA ALA A 318 -18.93 -28.89 -5.61
C ALA A 318 -19.15 -28.89 -4.08
N ALA A 319 -19.42 -30.08 -3.50
CA ALA A 319 -19.57 -30.20 -2.05
C ALA A 319 -18.27 -29.90 -1.32
N THR A 320 -17.14 -30.34 -1.85
CA THR A 320 -15.81 -30.09 -1.29
C THR A 320 -15.52 -28.59 -1.25
N GLU A 321 -15.75 -27.88 -2.36
CA GLU A 321 -15.51 -26.45 -2.45
C GLU A 321 -16.44 -25.64 -1.53
N LEU A 322 -17.74 -25.98 -1.47
CA LEU A 322 -18.69 -25.33 -0.57
C LEU A 322 -18.35 -25.55 0.91
N LEU A 323 -17.89 -26.75 1.29
CA LEU A 323 -17.42 -27.02 2.65
C LEU A 323 -16.16 -26.21 2.99
N ARG A 324 -15.31 -25.97 2.00
CA ARG A 324 -14.11 -25.14 2.18
C ARG A 324 -14.49 -23.67 2.38
N ALA A 325 -15.45 -23.16 1.59
CA ALA A 325 -15.99 -21.82 1.79
C ALA A 325 -16.58 -21.65 3.21
N ILE A 326 -17.35 -22.61 3.69
CA ILE A 326 -17.92 -22.62 5.05
C ILE A 326 -16.81 -22.62 6.12
N ALA A 327 -15.74 -23.37 5.91
CA ALA A 327 -14.63 -23.44 6.87
C ALA A 327 -13.87 -22.12 6.95
N LEU A 328 -13.75 -21.38 5.83
CA LEU A 328 -13.07 -20.08 5.74
C LEU A 328 -13.93 -18.95 6.27
N ASP A 329 -15.22 -18.91 5.95
CA ASP A 329 -16.18 -17.98 6.52
C ASP A 329 -17.42 -18.70 7.07
N PRO A 330 -17.39 -19.11 8.34
CA PRO A 330 -18.53 -19.80 8.97
C PRO A 330 -19.76 -18.92 9.19
N ARG A 331 -19.67 -17.61 8.95
CA ARG A 331 -20.79 -16.66 9.12
C ARG A 331 -21.54 -16.38 7.83
N ASP A 332 -20.99 -16.76 6.68
CA ASP A 332 -21.71 -16.65 5.42
C ASP A 332 -22.74 -17.79 5.29
N SER A 333 -24.01 -17.42 5.20
CA SER A 333 -25.11 -18.38 5.02
C SER A 333 -25.25 -18.89 3.58
N ALA A 334 -24.65 -18.21 2.59
CA ALA A 334 -24.83 -18.54 1.18
C ALA A 334 -24.24 -19.91 0.80
N PRO A 335 -22.99 -20.28 1.18
CA PRO A 335 -22.48 -21.61 0.88
C PRO A 335 -23.24 -22.72 1.62
N HIS A 336 -23.75 -22.50 2.83
CA HIS A 336 -24.61 -23.45 3.54
C HIS A 336 -25.89 -23.73 2.75
N TRP A 337 -26.52 -22.67 2.24
CA TRP A 337 -27.74 -22.81 1.43
C TRP A 337 -27.45 -23.57 0.11
N ARG A 338 -26.35 -23.25 -0.54
CA ARG A 338 -25.89 -23.93 -1.77
C ARG A 338 -25.62 -25.41 -1.52
N LEU A 339 -24.94 -25.73 -0.43
CA LEU A 339 -24.61 -27.10 -0.03
C LEU A 339 -25.87 -27.90 0.30
N ALA A 340 -26.84 -27.31 1.01
CA ALA A 340 -28.13 -27.93 1.30
C ALA A 340 -28.88 -28.32 0.01
N ARG A 341 -28.93 -27.39 -0.97
CA ARG A 341 -29.51 -27.65 -2.29
C ARG A 341 -28.78 -28.75 -3.05
N LEU A 342 -27.46 -28.76 -2.99
CA LEU A 342 -26.62 -29.77 -3.60
C LEU A 342 -26.90 -31.14 -2.99
N TYR A 343 -26.90 -31.30 -1.66
CA TYR A 343 -27.23 -32.52 -0.95
C TYR A 343 -28.65 -33.01 -1.28
N GLN A 344 -29.61 -32.11 -1.38
CA GLN A 344 -30.96 -32.46 -1.82
C GLN A 344 -30.96 -33.09 -3.23
N SER A 345 -30.18 -32.53 -4.18
CA SER A 345 -30.03 -33.07 -5.53
C SER A 345 -29.29 -34.41 -5.57
N MET A 346 -28.49 -34.72 -4.56
CA MET A 346 -27.77 -36.00 -4.37
C MET A 346 -28.63 -37.03 -3.63
N GLY A 347 -29.81 -36.69 -3.17
CA GLY A 347 -30.67 -37.58 -2.37
C GLY A 347 -30.25 -37.69 -0.89
N LYS A 348 -29.29 -36.92 -0.42
CA LYS A 348 -28.76 -36.84 0.95
C LYS A 348 -29.67 -35.94 1.81
N LYS A 349 -30.84 -36.49 2.18
CA LYS A 349 -31.92 -35.72 2.82
C LYS A 349 -31.58 -35.19 4.20
N GLU A 350 -30.89 -36.01 5.01
CA GLU A 350 -30.53 -35.64 6.37
C GLU A 350 -29.48 -34.55 6.40
N GLU A 351 -28.46 -34.67 5.55
CA GLU A 351 -27.41 -33.64 5.42
C GLU A 351 -27.99 -32.31 4.87
N ALA A 352 -28.89 -32.40 3.89
CA ALA A 352 -29.59 -31.23 3.37
C ALA A 352 -30.41 -30.52 4.45
N ALA A 353 -31.16 -31.28 5.27
CA ALA A 353 -31.95 -30.71 6.36
C ALA A 353 -31.06 -30.05 7.43
N ALA A 354 -29.91 -30.65 7.75
CA ALA A 354 -28.96 -30.07 8.70
C ALA A 354 -28.41 -28.72 8.21
N GLU A 355 -28.03 -28.61 6.93
CA GLU A 355 -27.51 -27.36 6.38
C GLU A 355 -28.61 -26.28 6.27
N PHE A 356 -29.86 -26.62 5.90
CA PHE A 356 -30.98 -25.68 5.93
C PHE A 356 -31.30 -25.19 7.35
N ALA A 357 -31.16 -26.03 8.37
CA ALA A 357 -31.36 -25.64 9.76
C ALA A 357 -30.31 -24.60 10.20
N LYS A 358 -29.04 -24.77 9.79
CA LYS A 358 -27.98 -23.78 10.03
C LYS A 358 -28.32 -22.43 9.39
N VAL A 359 -28.73 -22.42 8.13
CA VAL A 359 -29.15 -21.17 7.44
C VAL A 359 -30.28 -20.47 8.20
N SER A 360 -31.24 -21.24 8.70
CA SER A 360 -32.37 -20.70 9.47
C SER A 360 -31.92 -20.09 10.81
N SER A 361 -30.99 -20.76 11.52
CA SER A 361 -30.40 -20.25 12.76
C SER A 361 -29.65 -18.96 12.52
N MET A 362 -28.77 -18.93 11.50
CA MET A 362 -27.99 -17.73 11.16
C MET A 362 -28.86 -16.52 10.82
N LYS A 363 -29.94 -16.73 10.06
CA LYS A 363 -30.92 -15.66 9.76
C LYS A 363 -31.61 -15.15 11.01
N LYS A 364 -32.00 -16.05 11.93
CA LYS A 364 -32.62 -15.70 13.20
C LYS A 364 -31.67 -14.84 14.05
N GLU A 365 -30.44 -15.29 14.21
CA GLU A 365 -29.40 -14.55 14.97
C GLU A 365 -29.12 -13.17 14.37
N ALA A 366 -29.04 -13.07 13.04
CA ALA A 366 -28.86 -11.79 12.34
C ALA A 366 -30.03 -10.83 12.61
N ASN A 367 -31.27 -11.32 12.54
CA ASN A 367 -32.46 -10.51 12.82
C ASN A 367 -32.52 -10.07 14.29
N GLU A 368 -32.22 -10.94 15.25
CA GLU A 368 -32.15 -10.60 16.67
C GLU A 368 -31.10 -9.54 16.95
N SER A 369 -29.91 -9.65 16.33
CA SER A 369 -28.86 -8.63 16.43
C SER A 369 -29.29 -7.28 15.86
N LEU A 370 -30.07 -7.26 14.76
CA LEU A 370 -30.59 -6.04 14.16
C LEU A 370 -31.61 -5.35 15.08
N VAL A 371 -32.51 -6.12 15.67
CA VAL A 371 -33.52 -5.61 16.61
C VAL A 371 -32.86 -5.00 17.85
N HIS A 372 -31.79 -5.61 18.35
CA HIS A 372 -31.05 -5.07 19.49
C HIS A 372 -30.28 -3.76 19.19
N LYS A 373 -29.96 -3.49 17.93
CA LYS A 373 -29.28 -2.26 17.48
C LYS A 373 -30.24 -1.11 17.19
N LEU A 374 -31.54 -1.37 17.07
CA LEU A 374 -32.54 -0.31 16.89
C LEU A 374 -32.72 0.46 18.23
N PRO A 375 -32.68 1.81 18.23
CA PRO A 375 -32.89 2.58 19.43
C PRO A 375 -34.31 2.24 19.97
N GLN A 376 -34.38 1.77 21.21
CA GLN A 376 -35.64 1.58 21.89
C GLN A 376 -36.24 2.96 22.13
N THR A 377 -37.19 3.37 21.28
CA THR A 377 -37.99 4.54 21.57
C THR A 377 -38.78 4.28 22.85
N PRO A 378 -38.67 5.14 23.90
CA PRO A 378 -39.51 4.99 25.05
C PRO A 378 -40.98 5.10 24.61
N SER A 379 -41.79 4.11 24.95
CA SER A 379 -43.24 4.17 24.71
C SER A 379 -43.83 5.31 25.55
N ALA A 380 -43.99 6.49 24.92
CA ALA A 380 -44.76 7.59 25.46
C ALA A 380 -46.25 7.33 25.14
N PHE A 381 -46.86 6.40 25.87
CA PHE A 381 -48.30 6.33 26.02
C PHE A 381 -48.59 5.68 27.38
N THR A 382 -48.74 6.53 28.39
CA THR A 382 -49.57 6.22 29.55
C THR A 382 -50.81 7.13 29.46
N PRO A 383 -52.02 6.59 29.66
CA PRO A 383 -53.27 7.32 29.47
C PRO A 383 -53.54 8.37 30.55
#